data_3202b1c6ce4683afb3be11f42f96bba6
#
_entry.id   3202b1c6ce4683afb3be11f42f96bba6
#
_cell.length_a   1.000
_cell.length_b   1.000
_cell.length_c   1.000
_cell.angle_alpha   90.00
_cell.angle_beta   90.00
_cell.angle_gamma   90.00
#
_symmetry.space_group_name_H-M   'P 1'
#
loop_
_entity.id
_entity.type
_entity.pdbx_description
1 polymer ?
#
loop_
_entity_poly.entity_id
_entity_poly.type
_entity_poly.pdbx_seq_one_letter_code
_entity_poly.pdbx_strand_id
1 'polypeptide(L)'
;MTLTTINLFNNAKDFIIIPAGEVIFEKGGIADYMYVIIEGEVEILIDGKFLDITSDGGIIGEMALIDSSPRSATAIAKTECKLVPVDQKRFEFLVQQTPNFSINVMKIMVERIRKLDALVVSLR
;
A
#
# COMPACT_ATOMS: atom_id res chain seq x y z
N MET A 1 -6.70 8.66 0.63
CA MET A 1 -7.54 7.47 0.47
C MET A 1 -8.97 7.77 0.84
N THR A 2 -9.89 7.17 0.20
CA THR A 2 -11.31 7.48 0.41
C THR A 2 -11.93 6.64 1.53
N LEU A 3 -13.01 7.12 2.10
CA LEU A 3 -13.79 6.42 3.12
C LEU A 3 -14.28 5.05 2.65
N THR A 4 -14.50 4.87 1.34
CA THR A 4 -15.00 3.62 0.77
C THR A 4 -14.09 2.43 1.06
N THR A 5 -12.78 2.58 0.90
CA THR A 5 -11.85 1.48 1.17
C THR A 5 -11.75 1.20 2.66
N ILE A 6 -11.73 2.23 3.51
CA ILE A 6 -11.76 2.03 4.97
C ILE A 6 -13.01 1.26 5.37
N ASN A 7 -14.17 1.64 4.82
CA ASN A 7 -15.42 0.99 5.15
C ASN A 7 -15.46 -0.49 4.76
N LEU A 8 -14.80 -0.86 3.64
CA LEU A 8 -14.71 -2.26 3.23
C LEU A 8 -13.91 -3.11 4.23
N PHE A 9 -12.94 -2.52 4.92
CA PHE A 9 -12.01 -3.26 5.78
C PHE A 9 -12.10 -2.91 7.26
N ASN A 10 -12.89 -1.90 7.63
CA ASN A 10 -12.94 -1.39 9.00
C ASN A 10 -13.34 -2.44 10.02
N ASN A 11 -14.17 -3.41 9.64
CA ASN A 11 -14.61 -4.52 10.49
C ASN A 11 -13.90 -5.83 10.16
N ALA A 12 -12.82 -5.80 9.39
CA ALA A 12 -12.06 -6.99 9.05
C ALA A 12 -11.48 -7.62 10.31
N LYS A 13 -11.61 -8.95 10.43
CA LYS A 13 -11.09 -9.71 11.56
C LYS A 13 -9.71 -10.29 11.29
N ASP A 14 -9.27 -10.24 10.05
CA ASP A 14 -7.98 -10.79 9.60
C ASP A 14 -6.87 -9.75 9.52
N PHE A 15 -6.94 -8.73 10.35
CA PHE A 15 -5.88 -7.73 10.44
C PHE A 15 -4.65 -8.27 11.19
N ILE A 16 -3.50 -7.70 10.85
CA ILE A 16 -2.25 -7.94 11.56
C ILE A 16 -1.77 -6.65 12.21
N ILE A 17 -1.01 -6.78 13.29
CA ILE A 17 -0.40 -5.64 13.97
C ILE A 17 1.10 -5.70 13.75
N ILE A 18 1.66 -4.61 13.22
CA ILE A 18 3.09 -4.48 12.98
C ILE A 18 3.62 -3.41 13.94
N PRO A 19 4.56 -3.77 14.83
CA PRO A 19 5.16 -2.78 15.73
C PRO A 19 5.94 -1.70 15.00
N ALA A 20 6.01 -0.52 15.62
CA ALA A 20 6.81 0.58 15.07
C ALA A 20 8.25 0.14 14.83
N GLY A 21 8.80 0.52 13.68
CA GLY A 21 10.17 0.22 13.27
C GLY A 21 10.35 -1.10 12.54
N GLU A 22 9.34 -1.97 12.51
CA GLU A 22 9.46 -3.25 11.80
C GLU A 22 9.21 -3.11 10.30
N VAL A 23 9.93 -3.91 9.53
CA VAL A 23 9.78 -3.98 8.08
C VAL A 23 8.54 -4.79 7.75
N ILE A 24 7.67 -4.22 6.91
CA ILE A 24 6.48 -4.91 6.42
C ILE A 24 6.82 -5.76 5.21
N PHE A 25 7.58 -5.20 4.27
CA PHE A 25 8.16 -5.94 3.15
C PHE A 25 9.39 -5.19 2.63
N GLU A 26 10.26 -5.92 1.94
CA GLU A 26 11.51 -5.38 1.40
C GLU A 26 11.50 -5.37 -0.12
N LYS A 27 12.15 -4.37 -0.71
CA LYS A 27 12.38 -4.29 -2.15
C LYS A 27 13.01 -5.59 -2.64
N GLY A 28 12.49 -6.12 -3.74
CA GLY A 28 12.95 -7.38 -4.32
C GLY A 28 12.32 -8.62 -3.70
N GLY A 29 11.59 -8.48 -2.61
CA GLY A 29 10.93 -9.60 -1.93
C GLY A 29 9.75 -10.15 -2.73
N ILE A 30 9.31 -11.35 -2.35
CA ILE A 30 8.14 -11.99 -2.92
C ILE A 30 6.90 -11.21 -2.50
N ALA A 31 6.02 -10.95 -3.46
CA ALA A 31 4.85 -10.11 -3.25
C ALA A 31 3.57 -10.94 -3.33
N ASP A 32 3.17 -11.49 -2.18
CA ASP A 32 1.95 -12.30 -2.08
C ASP A 32 0.72 -11.49 -1.70
N TYR A 33 0.91 -10.32 -1.10
CA TYR A 33 -0.16 -9.49 -0.58
C TYR A 33 0.05 -8.03 -0.88
N MET A 34 -1.05 -7.30 -1.04
CA MET A 34 -1.08 -5.88 -0.73
C MET A 34 -1.63 -5.72 0.69
N TYR A 35 -1.50 -4.53 1.26
CA TYR A 35 -2.02 -4.25 2.60
C TYR A 35 -2.85 -2.98 2.59
N VAL A 36 -3.99 -3.03 3.29
CA VAL A 36 -4.80 -1.84 3.57
C VAL A 36 -4.46 -1.37 4.97
N ILE A 37 -4.11 -0.09 5.12
CA ILE A 37 -3.76 0.49 6.41
C ILE A 37 -5.06 0.93 7.11
N ILE A 38 -5.39 0.25 8.20
CA ILE A 38 -6.53 0.65 9.05
C ILE A 38 -6.08 1.77 9.98
N GLU A 39 -4.91 1.60 10.62
CA GLU A 39 -4.32 2.58 11.52
C GLU A 39 -2.81 2.59 11.37
N GLY A 40 -2.21 3.77 11.49
CA GLY A 40 -0.77 3.93 11.54
C GLY A 40 -0.18 4.61 10.33
N GLU A 41 1.14 4.77 10.37
CA GLU A 41 1.91 5.39 9.30
C GLU A 41 2.98 4.42 8.81
N VAL A 42 3.08 4.29 7.49
CA VAL A 42 4.06 3.44 6.81
C VAL A 42 4.98 4.31 5.98
N GLU A 43 6.29 4.15 6.20
CA GLU A 43 7.32 4.78 5.39
C GLU A 43 7.66 3.90 4.20
N ILE A 44 7.72 4.49 3.03
CA ILE A 44 8.12 3.82 1.79
C ILE A 44 9.51 4.32 1.41
N LEU A 45 10.44 3.38 1.19
CA LEU A 45 11.82 3.68 0.83
C LEU A 45 12.25 2.91 -0.41
N ILE A 46 13.14 3.52 -1.19
CA ILE A 46 13.81 2.84 -2.30
C ILE A 46 15.32 3.01 -2.08
N ASP A 47 16.02 1.88 -1.97
CA ASP A 47 17.47 1.85 -1.72
C ASP A 47 17.89 2.70 -0.52
N GLY A 48 17.10 2.61 0.55
CA GLY A 48 17.34 3.33 1.80
C GLY A 48 16.93 4.80 1.79
N LYS A 49 16.43 5.30 0.67
CA LYS A 49 16.01 6.70 0.55
C LYS A 49 14.51 6.83 0.71
N PHE A 50 14.10 7.78 1.53
CA PHE A 50 12.70 8.09 1.76
C PHE A 50 11.99 8.50 0.45
N LEU A 51 10.85 7.89 0.19
CA LEU A 51 10.01 8.20 -0.96
C LEU A 51 8.69 8.83 -0.54
N ASP A 52 7.99 8.20 0.40
CA ASP A 52 6.63 8.62 0.77
C ASP A 52 6.24 8.07 2.14
N ILE A 53 5.19 8.65 2.71
CA ILE A 53 4.47 8.11 3.89
C ILE A 53 3.04 7.86 3.48
N THR A 54 2.53 6.68 3.85
CA THR A 54 1.13 6.30 3.65
C THR A 54 0.51 6.04 5.02
N SER A 55 -0.69 6.54 5.24
CA SER A 55 -1.36 6.46 6.55
C SER A 55 -2.75 5.84 6.45
N ASP A 56 -3.55 6.02 7.49
CA ASP A 56 -4.90 5.45 7.62
C ASP A 56 -5.70 5.55 6.33
N GLY A 57 -6.28 4.43 5.92
CA GLY A 57 -7.04 4.32 4.68
C GLY A 57 -6.22 4.14 3.42
N GLY A 58 -4.91 4.22 3.51
CA GLY A 58 -4.02 4.01 2.38
C GLY A 58 -3.80 2.54 2.06
N ILE A 59 -3.18 2.29 0.93
CA ILE A 59 -2.78 0.93 0.52
C ILE A 59 -1.30 0.92 0.19
N ILE A 60 -0.67 -0.23 0.41
CA ILE A 60 0.74 -0.46 0.07
C ILE A 60 0.89 -1.82 -0.60
N GLY A 61 1.87 -1.94 -1.51
CA GLY A 61 2.20 -3.21 -2.14
C GLY A 61 1.27 -3.64 -3.27
N GLU A 62 0.38 -2.76 -3.74
CA GLU A 62 -0.60 -3.06 -4.78
C GLU A 62 0.02 -3.35 -6.15
N MET A 63 1.14 -2.72 -6.49
CA MET A 63 1.77 -2.90 -7.80
C MET A 63 2.15 -4.34 -8.06
N ALA A 64 2.65 -5.01 -7.05
CA ALA A 64 3.08 -6.40 -7.17
C ALA A 64 1.91 -7.36 -7.47
N LEU A 65 0.72 -7.06 -6.97
CA LEU A 65 -0.47 -7.86 -7.28
C LEU A 65 -1.01 -7.59 -8.69
N ILE A 66 -0.77 -6.38 -9.20
CA ILE A 66 -1.28 -6.00 -10.52
C ILE A 66 -0.43 -6.62 -11.62
N ASP A 67 0.89 -6.57 -11.50
CA ASP A 67 1.80 -7.01 -12.56
C ASP A 67 2.65 -8.24 -12.18
N SER A 68 2.39 -8.84 -11.03
CA SER A 68 3.09 -10.03 -10.52
C SER A 68 4.62 -9.85 -10.40
N SER A 69 5.08 -8.64 -10.22
CA SER A 69 6.49 -8.33 -10.07
C SER A 69 6.94 -8.45 -8.61
N PRO A 70 8.26 -8.57 -8.35
CA PRO A 70 8.79 -8.43 -7.00
C PRO A 70 8.51 -7.04 -6.42
N ARG A 71 8.63 -6.90 -5.10
CA ARG A 71 8.45 -5.62 -4.42
C ARG A 71 9.35 -4.54 -5.02
N SER A 72 8.76 -3.40 -5.41
CA SER A 72 9.50 -2.29 -6.00
C SER A 72 10.13 -1.36 -4.96
N ALA A 73 9.70 -1.48 -3.71
CA ALA A 73 10.14 -0.63 -2.61
C ALA A 73 10.13 -1.39 -1.29
N THR A 74 10.71 -0.80 -0.27
CA THR A 74 10.66 -1.30 1.11
C THR A 74 9.62 -0.50 1.89
N ALA A 75 8.80 -1.18 2.68
CA ALA A 75 7.81 -0.55 3.55
C ALA A 75 8.14 -0.86 5.01
N ILE A 76 8.22 0.19 5.82
CA ILE A 76 8.55 0.11 7.24
C ILE A 76 7.44 0.78 8.04
N ALA A 77 6.99 0.13 9.11
CA ALA A 77 6.03 0.73 10.04
C ALA A 77 6.72 1.88 10.79
N LYS A 78 6.31 3.11 10.52
CA LYS A 78 6.84 4.27 11.25
C LYS A 78 6.23 4.34 12.65
N THR A 79 4.97 4.02 12.76
CA THR A 79 4.25 3.85 14.03
C THR A 79 3.74 2.42 14.08
N GLU A 80 3.17 2.01 15.20
CA GLU A 80 2.44 0.74 15.23
C GLU A 80 1.33 0.79 14.19
N CYS A 81 1.24 -0.23 13.35
CA CYS A 81 0.28 -0.29 12.25
C CYS A 81 -0.67 -1.46 12.40
N LYS A 82 -1.92 -1.21 12.07
CA LYS A 82 -2.95 -2.23 11.90
C LYS A 82 -3.24 -2.37 10.42
N LEU A 83 -2.89 -3.52 9.84
CA LEU A 83 -2.95 -3.76 8.40
C LEU A 83 -3.86 -4.94 8.08
N VAL A 84 -4.57 -4.86 6.96
CA VAL A 84 -5.31 -6.01 6.43
C VAL A 84 -4.59 -6.53 5.19
N PRO A 85 -4.08 -7.78 5.21
CA PRO A 85 -3.48 -8.38 4.03
C PRO A 85 -4.55 -8.75 3.01
N VAL A 86 -4.29 -8.48 1.75
CA VAL A 86 -5.18 -8.80 0.63
C VAL A 86 -4.36 -9.57 -0.40
N ASP A 87 -4.69 -10.84 -0.60
CA ASP A 87 -4.03 -11.67 -1.60
C ASP A 87 -4.59 -11.41 -3.01
N GLN A 88 -4.01 -12.05 -4.01
CA GLN A 88 -4.39 -11.89 -5.41
C GLN A 88 -5.88 -12.21 -5.62
N LYS A 89 -6.36 -13.28 -5.03
CA LYS A 89 -7.74 -13.75 -5.19
C LYS A 89 -8.74 -12.75 -4.61
N ARG A 90 -8.45 -12.25 -3.40
CA ARG A 90 -9.28 -11.24 -2.75
C ARG A 90 -9.25 -9.91 -3.50
N PHE A 91 -8.09 -9.55 -4.02
CA PHE A 91 -7.93 -8.35 -4.84
C PHE A 91 -8.81 -8.42 -6.09
N GLU A 92 -8.74 -9.54 -6.83
CA GLU A 92 -9.57 -9.74 -8.03
C GLU A 92 -11.05 -9.70 -7.71
N PHE A 93 -11.45 -10.31 -6.60
CA PHE A 93 -12.84 -10.27 -6.14
C PHE A 93 -13.30 -8.83 -5.87
N LEU A 94 -12.49 -8.05 -5.17
CA LEU A 94 -12.80 -6.66 -4.85
C LEU A 94 -12.90 -5.79 -6.12
N VAL A 95 -12.02 -6.01 -7.08
CA VAL A 95 -12.04 -5.30 -8.36
C VAL A 95 -13.34 -5.57 -9.10
N GLN A 96 -13.81 -6.83 -9.11
CA GLN A 96 -15.03 -7.21 -9.81
C GLN A 96 -16.29 -6.74 -9.10
N GLN A 97 -16.33 -6.86 -7.77
CA GLN A 97 -17.54 -6.65 -7.00
C GLN A 97 -17.69 -5.21 -6.47
N THR A 98 -16.61 -4.45 -6.44
CA THR A 98 -16.60 -3.11 -5.86
C THR A 98 -15.86 -2.14 -6.78
N PRO A 99 -16.53 -1.60 -7.82
CA PRO A 99 -15.87 -0.70 -8.78
C PRO A 99 -15.17 0.51 -8.13
N ASN A 100 -15.72 1.04 -7.05
CA ASN A 100 -15.09 2.15 -6.33
C ASN A 100 -13.74 1.77 -5.74
N PHE A 101 -13.56 0.53 -5.32
CA PHE A 101 -12.26 0.04 -4.85
C PHE A 101 -11.21 0.16 -5.97
N SER A 102 -11.55 -0.29 -7.18
CA SER A 102 -10.65 -0.22 -8.34
C SER A 102 -10.25 1.22 -8.65
N ILE A 103 -11.22 2.13 -8.65
CA ILE A 103 -11.00 3.54 -8.92
C ILE A 103 -10.08 4.14 -7.85
N ASN A 104 -10.29 3.81 -6.59
CA ASN A 104 -9.45 4.29 -5.49
C ASN A 104 -8.01 3.81 -5.60
N VAL A 105 -7.81 2.54 -5.97
CA VAL A 105 -6.48 2.00 -6.23
C VAL A 105 -5.79 2.78 -7.34
N MET A 106 -6.49 3.02 -8.45
CA MET A 106 -5.96 3.78 -9.57
C MET A 106 -5.61 5.23 -9.18
N LYS A 107 -6.45 5.89 -8.38
CA LYS A 107 -6.18 7.24 -7.89
C LYS A 107 -4.92 7.31 -7.05
N ILE A 108 -4.71 6.34 -6.16
CA ILE A 108 -3.50 6.26 -5.34
C ILE A 108 -2.27 6.11 -6.25
N MET A 109 -2.36 5.25 -7.25
CA MET A 109 -1.27 5.05 -8.20
C MET A 109 -0.96 6.32 -8.99
N VAL A 110 -1.98 7.04 -9.43
CA VAL A 110 -1.81 8.33 -10.12
C VAL A 110 -1.10 9.34 -9.23
N GLU A 111 -1.51 9.45 -7.97
CA GLU A 111 -0.87 10.35 -7.01
C GLU A 111 0.61 10.03 -6.81
N ARG A 112 0.94 8.73 -6.71
CA ARG A 112 2.33 8.28 -6.58
C ARG A 112 3.16 8.59 -7.82
N ILE A 113 2.59 8.40 -9.02
CA ILE A 113 3.24 8.75 -10.26
C ILE A 113 3.54 10.25 -10.30
N ARG A 114 2.59 11.08 -9.93
CA ARG A 114 2.77 12.53 -9.91
C ARG A 114 3.83 12.98 -8.92
N LYS A 115 3.91 12.34 -7.76
CA LYS A 115 4.97 12.61 -6.78
C LYS A 115 6.35 12.24 -7.33
N LEU A 116 6.46 11.11 -8.02
CA LEU A 116 7.70 10.69 -8.66
C LEU A 116 8.11 11.65 -9.78
N ASP A 117 7.17 12.10 -10.60
CA ASP A 117 7.41 13.08 -11.65
C ASP A 117 7.96 14.39 -11.06
N ALA A 118 7.35 14.88 -10.00
CA ALA A 118 7.80 16.08 -9.30
C ALA A 118 9.21 15.92 -8.74
N LEU A 119 9.51 14.74 -8.18
CA LEU A 119 10.85 14.43 -7.67
C LEU A 119 11.89 14.45 -8.78
N VAL A 120 11.60 13.84 -9.93
CA VAL A 120 12.49 13.82 -11.08
C VAL A 120 12.77 15.23 -11.57
N VAL A 121 11.76 16.08 -11.67
CA VAL A 121 11.92 17.48 -12.07
C VAL A 121 12.81 18.22 -11.10
N SER A 122 12.68 18.00 -9.79
CA SER A 122 13.49 18.67 -8.78
C SER A 122 14.97 18.26 -8.80
N LEU A 123 15.28 17.10 -9.41
CA LEU A 123 16.66 16.61 -9.50
C LEU A 123 17.41 17.11 -10.74
N ARG A 124 16.75 17.83 -11.64
CA ARG A 124 17.36 18.36 -12.86
C ARG A 124 18.16 19.61 -12.62
#